data_951f5aef9b6cf13202eae2d62f3bca00
#
_entry.id   951f5aef9b6cf13202eae2d62f3bca00
#
_cell.length_a   1.000
_cell.length_b   1.000
_cell.length_c   1.000
_cell.angle_alpha   90.00
_cell.angle_beta   90.00
_cell.angle_gamma   90.00
#
_symmetry.space_group_name_H-M   'P 1'
#
loop_
_entity.id
_entity.type
_entity.pdbx_description
1 polymer ?
#
loop_
_entity_poly.entity_id
_entity_poly.type
_entity_poly.pdbx_seq_one_letter_code
_entity_poly.pdbx_strand_id
1 'polypeptide(L)'
;MKRRYPLTALESVRRSAVDGHVREVAERANATSEARREEERARRLRREEEARARAQRDAERSRVEEGAARAVDLQAQAAFEQAEQARLARLTERELEQSEATRRAAAVEQSARAELARAEADAKAVERHHERWSAERERERENEAEDAIQDGWSARRRA
;
A
#
# COMPACT_ATOMS: atom_id res chain seq x y z
N MET A 1 -17.53 25.71 -36.95
CA MET A 1 -17.55 24.35 -36.32
C MET A 1 -16.67 24.34 -35.09
N LYS A 2 -17.18 23.91 -33.90
CA LYS A 2 -16.34 23.75 -32.69
C LYS A 2 -15.34 22.61 -32.92
N ARG A 3 -14.06 22.93 -33.08
CA ARG A 3 -13.01 21.88 -33.13
C ARG A 3 -12.93 21.20 -31.80
N ARG A 4 -13.05 19.85 -31.78
CA ARG A 4 -12.89 19.04 -30.56
C ARG A 4 -11.42 18.94 -30.20
N TYR A 5 -11.13 18.84 -28.92
CA TYR A 5 -9.76 18.59 -28.45
C TYR A 5 -9.25 17.26 -29.04
N PRO A 6 -8.09 17.27 -29.72
CA PRO A 6 -7.64 16.10 -30.47
C PRO A 6 -7.22 14.92 -29.59
N LEU A 7 -6.85 15.16 -28.32
CA LEU A 7 -6.39 14.13 -27.38
C LEU A 7 -7.47 13.70 -26.38
N THR A 8 -8.75 13.95 -26.63
CA THR A 8 -9.87 13.55 -25.73
C THR A 8 -9.86 12.06 -25.43
N ALA A 9 -9.58 11.21 -26.41
CA ALA A 9 -9.49 9.76 -26.22
C ALA A 9 -8.31 9.39 -25.28
N LEU A 10 -7.15 10.04 -25.46
CA LEU A 10 -5.99 9.83 -24.59
C LEU A 10 -6.27 10.28 -23.16
N GLU A 11 -6.95 11.42 -22.96
CA GLU A 11 -7.37 11.89 -21.65
C GLU A 11 -8.25 10.87 -20.94
N SER A 12 -9.25 10.30 -21.64
CA SER A 12 -10.11 9.23 -21.11
C SER A 12 -9.33 7.99 -20.72
N VAL A 13 -8.41 7.54 -21.58
CA VAL A 13 -7.55 6.37 -21.30
C VAL A 13 -6.66 6.61 -20.07
N ARG A 14 -6.05 7.80 -19.96
CA ARG A 14 -5.20 8.13 -18.80
C ARG A 14 -5.98 8.20 -17.49
N ARG A 15 -7.18 8.76 -17.50
CA ARG A 15 -8.07 8.75 -16.32
C ARG A 15 -8.45 7.32 -15.92
N SER A 16 -8.84 6.48 -16.88
CA SER A 16 -9.16 5.09 -16.62
C SER A 16 -7.97 4.30 -16.06
N ALA A 17 -6.74 4.60 -16.52
CA ALA A 17 -5.52 4.00 -15.97
C ALA A 17 -5.30 4.40 -14.51
N VAL A 18 -5.48 5.68 -14.15
CA VAL A 18 -5.41 6.15 -12.76
C VAL A 18 -6.41 5.41 -11.88
N ASP A 19 -7.68 5.30 -12.32
CA ASP A 19 -8.72 4.55 -11.58
C ASP A 19 -8.37 3.07 -11.39
N GLY A 20 -7.70 2.47 -12.38
CA GLY A 20 -7.17 1.11 -12.29
C GLY A 20 -6.10 0.97 -11.20
N HIS A 21 -5.10 1.85 -11.23
CA HIS A 21 -4.02 1.85 -10.24
C HIS A 21 -4.49 2.21 -8.83
N VAL A 22 -5.49 3.09 -8.68
CA VAL A 22 -6.11 3.38 -7.36
C VAL A 22 -6.69 2.11 -6.75
N ARG A 23 -7.43 1.32 -7.54
CA ARG A 23 -7.98 0.03 -7.08
C ARG A 23 -6.88 -0.95 -6.72
N GLU A 24 -5.85 -1.05 -7.55
CA GLU A 24 -4.70 -1.92 -7.26
C GLU A 24 -4.00 -1.54 -5.96
N VAL A 25 -3.72 -0.25 -5.73
CA VAL A 25 -3.13 0.23 -4.47
C VAL A 25 -4.00 -0.14 -3.28
N ALA A 26 -5.34 0.00 -3.38
CA ALA A 26 -6.25 -0.38 -2.31
C ALA A 26 -6.20 -1.88 -2.01
N GLU A 27 -6.16 -2.74 -3.03
CA GLU A 27 -6.02 -4.19 -2.87
C GLU A 27 -4.69 -4.56 -2.20
N ARG A 28 -3.56 -3.96 -2.64
CA ARG A 28 -2.24 -4.20 -2.05
C ARG A 28 -2.13 -3.70 -0.61
N ALA A 29 -2.74 -2.55 -0.31
CA ALA A 29 -2.82 -2.02 1.06
C ALA A 29 -3.62 -2.95 1.99
N ASN A 30 -4.72 -3.53 1.51
CA ASN A 30 -5.48 -4.54 2.25
C ASN A 30 -4.63 -5.79 2.52
N ALA A 31 -3.94 -6.31 1.51
CA ALA A 31 -3.05 -7.47 1.66
C ALA A 31 -1.91 -7.20 2.66
N THR A 32 -1.31 -6.00 2.64
CA THR A 32 -0.30 -5.59 3.63
C THR A 32 -0.89 -5.52 5.04
N SER A 33 -2.11 -5.01 5.17
CA SER A 33 -2.82 -4.93 6.46
C SER A 33 -3.12 -6.33 7.02
N GLU A 34 -3.54 -7.26 6.19
CA GLU A 34 -3.76 -8.66 6.59
C GLU A 34 -2.45 -9.33 7.01
N ALA A 35 -1.38 -9.18 6.24
CA ALA A 35 -0.07 -9.73 6.59
C ALA A 35 0.43 -9.20 7.95
N ARG A 36 0.26 -7.91 8.24
CA ARG A 36 0.59 -7.31 9.55
C ARG A 36 -0.23 -7.90 10.69
N ARG A 37 -1.50 -8.19 10.47
CA ARG A 37 -2.35 -8.83 11.48
C ARG A 37 -1.89 -10.24 11.77
N GLU A 38 -1.49 -11.02 10.76
CA GLU A 38 -0.95 -12.37 10.95
C GLU A 38 0.42 -12.34 11.68
N GLU A 39 1.30 -11.40 11.34
CA GLU A 39 2.56 -11.19 12.05
C GLU A 39 2.31 -10.88 13.54
N GLU A 40 1.39 -9.98 13.84
CA GLU A 40 1.05 -9.61 15.20
C GLU A 40 0.44 -10.80 15.98
N ARG A 41 -0.38 -11.63 15.32
CA ARG A 41 -0.90 -12.88 15.91
C ARG A 41 0.24 -13.87 16.23
N ALA A 42 1.15 -14.07 15.29
CA ALA A 42 2.30 -14.96 15.49
C ALA A 42 3.19 -14.47 16.64
N ARG A 43 3.46 -13.17 16.68
CA ARG A 43 4.22 -12.52 17.75
C ARG A 43 3.54 -12.66 19.12
N ARG A 44 2.23 -12.50 19.18
CA ARG A 44 1.45 -12.69 20.41
C ARG A 44 1.51 -14.12 20.90
N LEU A 45 1.28 -15.09 20.03
CA LEU A 45 1.35 -16.50 20.39
C LEU A 45 2.72 -16.90 20.95
N ARG A 46 3.81 -16.42 20.34
CA ARG A 46 5.16 -16.67 20.85
C ARG A 46 5.35 -16.07 22.24
N ARG A 47 4.94 -14.81 22.45
CA ARG A 47 5.04 -14.15 23.77
C ARG A 47 4.22 -14.86 24.86
N GLU A 48 3.02 -15.31 24.52
CA GLU A 48 2.16 -16.05 25.45
C GLU A 48 2.81 -17.38 25.84
N GLU A 49 3.40 -18.11 24.89
CA GLU A 49 4.08 -19.37 25.15
C GLU A 49 5.37 -19.14 25.97
N GLU A 50 6.16 -18.10 25.67
CA GLU A 50 7.30 -17.73 26.49
C GLU A 50 6.92 -17.40 27.93
N ALA A 51 5.81 -16.71 28.15
CA ALA A 51 5.32 -16.36 29.47
C ALA A 51 4.88 -17.61 30.22
N ARG A 52 4.16 -18.55 29.58
CA ARG A 52 3.77 -19.85 30.16
C ARG A 52 5.00 -20.67 30.54
N ALA A 53 5.96 -20.76 29.65
CA ALA A 53 7.20 -21.46 29.83
C ALA A 53 7.99 -20.92 31.03
N ARG A 54 8.05 -19.61 31.19
CA ARG A 54 8.69 -18.98 32.37
C ARG A 54 7.95 -19.32 33.65
N ALA A 55 6.63 -19.15 33.66
CA ALA A 55 5.82 -19.44 34.84
C ALA A 55 5.93 -20.91 35.31
N GLN A 56 5.98 -21.84 34.37
CA GLN A 56 6.18 -23.28 34.70
C GLN A 56 7.56 -23.53 35.28
N ARG A 57 8.63 -22.98 34.68
CA ARG A 57 9.99 -23.12 35.21
C ARG A 57 10.14 -22.53 36.61
N ASP A 58 9.50 -21.41 36.89
CA ASP A 58 9.52 -20.79 38.21
C ASP A 58 8.77 -21.65 39.25
N ALA A 59 7.59 -22.19 38.88
CA ALA A 59 6.83 -23.08 39.72
C ALA A 59 7.59 -24.41 40.04
N GLU A 60 8.28 -24.96 39.04
CA GLU A 60 9.10 -26.17 39.22
C GLU A 60 10.31 -25.91 40.12
N ARG A 61 10.98 -24.76 39.93
CA ARG A 61 12.09 -24.34 40.81
C ARG A 61 11.64 -24.26 42.27
N SER A 62 10.50 -23.63 42.54
CA SER A 62 9.94 -23.56 43.90
C SER A 62 9.67 -24.94 44.49
N ARG A 63 9.13 -25.87 43.69
CA ARG A 63 8.89 -27.26 44.14
C ARG A 63 10.17 -28.01 44.47
N VAL A 64 11.24 -27.81 43.71
CA VAL A 64 12.56 -28.39 43.97
C VAL A 64 13.15 -27.82 45.27
N GLU A 65 13.07 -26.50 45.47
CA GLU A 65 13.55 -25.83 46.67
C GLU A 65 12.81 -26.28 47.93
N GLU A 66 11.53 -26.62 47.83
CA GLU A 66 10.71 -27.16 48.92
C GLU A 66 10.99 -28.66 49.18
N GLY A 67 11.90 -29.30 48.44
CA GLY A 67 12.25 -30.71 48.59
C GLY A 67 11.18 -31.70 48.14
N ALA A 68 10.20 -31.26 47.39
CA ALA A 68 9.06 -32.04 46.91
C ALA A 68 9.34 -32.83 45.60
N ALA A 69 10.51 -32.66 44.99
CA ALA A 69 10.85 -33.30 43.71
C ALA A 69 11.46 -34.68 43.87
N ARG A 70 10.97 -35.67 43.08
CA ARG A 70 11.51 -37.07 43.02
C ARG A 70 12.37 -37.22 41.76
N ALA A 71 13.28 -38.23 41.78
CA ALA A 71 14.15 -38.49 40.60
C ALA A 71 13.39 -38.79 39.31
N VAL A 72 12.22 -39.41 39.36
CA VAL A 72 11.35 -39.66 38.21
C VAL A 72 10.79 -38.36 37.65
N ASP A 73 10.53 -37.37 38.51
CA ASP A 73 10.01 -36.06 38.10
C ASP A 73 11.06 -35.28 37.27
N LEU A 74 12.35 -35.45 37.58
CA LEU A 74 13.47 -34.82 36.86
C LEU A 74 13.59 -35.32 35.41
N GLN A 75 13.36 -36.62 35.16
CA GLN A 75 13.37 -37.16 33.77
C GLN A 75 12.18 -36.65 32.96
N ALA A 76 10.99 -36.63 33.55
CA ALA A 76 9.79 -36.09 32.95
C ALA A 76 9.95 -34.57 32.62
N GLN A 77 10.61 -33.85 33.51
CA GLN A 77 10.93 -32.45 33.38
C GLN A 77 11.86 -32.19 32.16
N ALA A 78 12.94 -32.98 32.02
CA ALA A 78 13.85 -32.85 30.88
C ALA A 78 13.14 -33.06 29.52
N ALA A 79 12.26 -34.05 29.43
CA ALA A 79 11.46 -34.30 28.24
C ALA A 79 10.48 -33.13 27.95
N PHE A 80 9.89 -32.57 29.00
CA PHE A 80 9.00 -31.42 28.89
C PHE A 80 9.74 -30.16 28.41
N GLU A 81 10.93 -29.87 28.98
CA GLU A 81 11.76 -28.73 28.54
C GLU A 81 12.16 -28.83 27.08
N GLN A 82 12.51 -30.03 26.60
CA GLN A 82 12.80 -30.25 25.17
C GLN A 82 11.58 -29.98 24.29
N ALA A 83 10.41 -30.46 24.69
CA ALA A 83 9.17 -30.25 23.96
C ALA A 83 8.78 -28.75 23.93
N GLU A 84 8.99 -28.03 25.05
CA GLU A 84 8.78 -26.59 25.17
C GLU A 84 9.72 -25.81 24.24
N GLN A 85 11.02 -26.12 24.27
CA GLN A 85 12.01 -25.50 23.41
C GLN A 85 11.67 -25.71 21.91
N ALA A 86 11.27 -26.94 21.55
CA ALA A 86 10.86 -27.24 20.18
C ALA A 86 9.60 -26.46 19.75
N ARG A 87 8.66 -26.24 20.70
CA ARG A 87 7.47 -25.44 20.45
C ARG A 87 7.82 -23.95 20.26
N LEU A 88 8.65 -23.39 21.12
CA LEU A 88 9.11 -22.01 21.03
C LEU A 88 9.91 -21.76 19.73
N ALA A 89 10.76 -22.73 19.34
CA ALA A 89 11.49 -22.64 18.09
C ALA A 89 10.54 -22.55 16.88
N ARG A 90 9.50 -23.39 16.82
CA ARG A 90 8.49 -23.34 15.74
C ARG A 90 7.70 -22.01 15.73
N LEU A 91 7.37 -21.48 16.89
CA LEU A 91 6.67 -20.18 16.97
C LEU A 91 7.57 -19.03 16.53
N THR A 92 8.87 -19.08 16.85
CA THR A 92 9.85 -18.10 16.39
C THR A 92 10.02 -18.16 14.86
N GLU A 93 10.14 -19.37 14.31
CA GLU A 93 10.21 -19.58 12.85
C GLU A 93 8.95 -19.01 12.15
N ARG A 94 7.77 -19.32 12.70
CA ARG A 94 6.51 -18.78 12.18
C ARG A 94 6.45 -17.25 12.24
N GLU A 95 6.91 -16.62 13.33
CA GLU A 95 6.98 -15.15 13.42
C GLU A 95 7.90 -14.56 12.34
N LEU A 96 9.06 -15.18 12.10
CA LEU A 96 9.99 -14.77 11.05
C LEU A 96 9.35 -14.89 9.66
N GLU A 97 8.70 -15.99 9.35
CA GLU A 97 7.97 -16.19 8.09
C GLU A 97 6.90 -15.11 7.86
N GLN A 98 6.11 -14.80 8.90
CA GLN A 98 5.08 -13.76 8.81
C GLN A 98 5.69 -12.36 8.66
N SER A 99 6.80 -12.07 9.33
CA SER A 99 7.54 -10.81 9.19
C SER A 99 8.07 -10.63 7.75
N GLU A 100 8.61 -11.69 7.16
CA GLU A 100 9.04 -11.68 5.76
C GLU A 100 7.85 -11.51 4.79
N ALA A 101 6.73 -12.16 5.06
CA ALA A 101 5.50 -12.00 4.27
C ALA A 101 5.00 -10.54 4.31
N THR A 102 5.01 -9.91 5.48
CA THR A 102 4.68 -8.50 5.66
C THR A 102 5.60 -7.58 4.86
N ARG A 103 6.92 -7.84 4.90
CA ARG A 103 7.89 -7.06 4.12
C ARG A 103 7.67 -7.18 2.62
N ARG A 104 7.40 -8.41 2.14
CA ARG A 104 7.09 -8.64 0.72
C ARG A 104 5.81 -7.92 0.30
N ALA A 105 4.73 -8.02 1.08
CA ALA A 105 3.48 -7.33 0.82
C ALA A 105 3.67 -5.80 0.78
N ALA A 106 4.41 -5.23 1.73
CA ALA A 106 4.70 -3.80 1.78
C ALA A 106 5.53 -3.33 0.58
N ALA A 107 6.49 -4.13 0.10
CA ALA A 107 7.27 -3.81 -1.09
C ALA A 107 6.39 -3.77 -2.36
N VAL A 108 5.46 -4.72 -2.50
CA VAL A 108 4.50 -4.76 -3.62
C VAL A 108 3.54 -3.55 -3.56
N GLU A 109 3.04 -3.19 -2.39
CA GLU A 109 2.22 -2.00 -2.18
C GLU A 109 2.97 -0.72 -2.57
N GLN A 110 4.24 -0.60 -2.19
CA GLN A 110 5.07 0.55 -2.55
C GLN A 110 5.30 0.65 -4.06
N SER A 111 5.49 -0.47 -4.76
CA SER A 111 5.59 -0.51 -6.22
C SER A 111 4.29 -0.03 -6.87
N ALA A 112 3.14 -0.53 -6.43
CA ALA A 112 1.84 -0.10 -6.94
C ALA A 112 1.59 1.41 -6.71
N ARG A 113 1.99 1.97 -5.57
CA ARG A 113 1.94 3.42 -5.32
C ARG A 113 2.83 4.22 -6.27
N ALA A 114 4.01 3.71 -6.61
CA ALA A 114 4.89 4.36 -7.56
C ALA A 114 4.30 4.36 -8.99
N GLU A 115 3.63 3.28 -9.38
CA GLU A 115 2.92 3.19 -10.65
C GLU A 115 1.72 4.15 -10.71
N LEU A 116 0.94 4.24 -9.64
CA LEU A 116 -0.13 5.22 -9.51
C LEU A 116 0.40 6.65 -9.67
N ALA A 117 1.48 7.00 -8.99
CA ALA A 117 2.08 8.33 -9.09
C ALA A 117 2.53 8.67 -10.52
N ARG A 118 3.06 7.70 -11.27
CA ARG A 118 3.40 7.85 -12.70
C ARG A 118 2.14 8.06 -13.54
N ALA A 119 1.11 7.25 -13.33
CA ALA A 119 -0.15 7.38 -14.06
C ALA A 119 -0.82 8.74 -13.81
N GLU A 120 -0.81 9.23 -12.57
CA GLU A 120 -1.30 10.56 -12.21
C GLU A 120 -0.49 11.69 -12.88
N ALA A 121 0.84 11.56 -12.91
CA ALA A 121 1.71 12.53 -13.60
C ALA A 121 1.41 12.59 -15.10
N ASP A 122 1.20 11.45 -15.73
CA ASP A 122 0.82 11.36 -17.16
C ASP A 122 -0.56 11.96 -17.40
N ALA A 123 -1.55 11.67 -16.57
CA ALA A 123 -2.89 12.25 -16.68
C ALA A 123 -2.85 13.78 -16.54
N LYS A 124 -2.14 14.31 -15.54
CA LYS A 124 -1.93 15.74 -15.32
C LYS A 124 -1.20 16.42 -16.50
N ALA A 125 -0.30 15.71 -17.19
CA ALA A 125 0.37 16.24 -18.37
C ALA A 125 -0.64 16.47 -19.52
N VAL A 126 -1.55 15.52 -19.75
CA VAL A 126 -2.60 15.64 -20.76
C VAL A 126 -3.61 16.74 -20.38
N GLU A 127 -4.01 16.85 -19.12
CA GLU A 127 -4.90 17.91 -18.62
C GLU A 127 -4.29 19.30 -18.85
N ARG A 128 -3.03 19.51 -18.48
CA ARG A 128 -2.32 20.78 -18.75
C ARG A 128 -2.19 21.09 -20.23
N HIS A 129 -2.07 20.08 -21.09
CA HIS A 129 -2.10 20.28 -22.52
C HIS A 129 -3.49 20.70 -22.99
N HIS A 130 -4.55 20.11 -22.46
CA HIS A 130 -5.93 20.47 -22.76
C HIS A 130 -6.24 21.92 -22.35
N GLU A 131 -5.83 22.33 -21.17
CA GLU A 131 -5.99 23.71 -20.68
C GLU A 131 -5.29 24.72 -21.59
N ARG A 132 -4.03 24.46 -21.99
CA ARG A 132 -3.29 25.33 -22.93
C ARG A 132 -3.98 25.40 -24.28
N TRP A 133 -4.40 24.27 -24.83
CA TRP A 133 -5.10 24.22 -26.10
C TRP A 133 -6.42 25.01 -26.04
N SER A 134 -7.18 24.89 -24.94
CA SER A 134 -8.41 25.64 -24.73
C SER A 134 -8.17 27.16 -24.68
N ALA A 135 -7.15 27.57 -23.91
CA ALA A 135 -6.78 28.98 -23.79
C ALA A 135 -6.29 29.58 -25.14
N GLU A 136 -5.50 28.83 -25.91
CA GLU A 136 -5.07 29.23 -27.25
C GLU A 136 -6.28 29.42 -28.19
N ARG A 137 -7.24 28.49 -28.14
CA ARG A 137 -8.46 28.56 -28.93
C ARG A 137 -9.36 29.72 -28.53
N GLU A 138 -9.39 30.09 -27.29
CA GLU A 138 -10.15 31.26 -26.83
C GLU A 138 -9.53 32.56 -27.34
N ARG A 139 -8.22 32.69 -27.24
CA ARG A 139 -7.47 33.81 -27.79
C ARG A 139 -7.62 33.92 -29.31
N GLU A 140 -7.57 32.82 -30.07
CA GLU A 140 -7.81 32.82 -31.50
C GLU A 140 -9.21 33.38 -31.85
N ARG A 141 -10.24 32.97 -31.09
CA ARG A 141 -11.61 33.47 -31.29
C ARG A 141 -11.75 34.95 -30.94
N GLU A 142 -11.10 35.42 -29.90
CA GLU A 142 -11.07 36.84 -29.52
C GLU A 142 -10.42 37.65 -30.61
N ASN A 143 -9.27 37.23 -31.12
CA ASN A 143 -8.57 37.87 -32.22
C ASN A 143 -9.42 37.87 -33.51
N GLU A 144 -10.03 36.74 -33.88
CA GLU A 144 -10.95 36.67 -35.05
C GLU A 144 -12.14 37.64 -34.90
N ALA A 145 -12.68 37.79 -33.68
CA ALA A 145 -13.78 38.70 -33.40
C ALA A 145 -13.33 40.18 -33.47
N GLU A 146 -12.14 40.52 -32.97
CA GLU A 146 -11.57 41.86 -33.09
C GLU A 146 -11.27 42.22 -34.51
N ASP A 147 -10.68 41.33 -35.31
CA ASP A 147 -10.40 41.52 -36.73
C ASP A 147 -11.70 41.76 -37.50
N ALA A 148 -12.76 40.97 -37.24
CA ALA A 148 -14.06 41.16 -37.88
C ALA A 148 -14.70 42.51 -37.55
N ILE A 149 -14.55 43.01 -36.31
CA ILE A 149 -15.00 44.34 -35.91
C ILE A 149 -14.20 45.42 -36.66
N GLN A 150 -12.89 45.28 -36.73
CA GLN A 150 -12.00 46.24 -37.39
C GLN A 150 -12.27 46.30 -38.90
N ASP A 151 -12.49 45.16 -39.54
CA ASP A 151 -12.88 45.10 -40.97
C ASP A 151 -14.25 45.76 -41.23
N GLY A 152 -15.22 45.53 -40.35
CA GLY A 152 -16.53 46.18 -40.44
C GLY A 152 -16.48 47.70 -40.27
N TRP A 153 -15.58 48.19 -39.41
CA TRP A 153 -15.31 49.62 -39.27
C TRP A 153 -14.61 50.22 -40.50
N SER A 154 -13.65 49.51 -41.06
CA SER A 154 -12.89 49.92 -42.24
C SER A 154 -13.77 49.96 -43.50
N ALA A 155 -14.70 49.03 -43.65
CA ALA A 155 -15.67 49.01 -44.76
C ALA A 155 -16.63 50.17 -44.64
N ARG A 156 -17.11 50.54 -43.46
CA ARG A 156 -18.01 51.70 -43.26
C ARG A 156 -17.36 53.06 -43.53
N ARG A 157 -16.04 53.18 -43.37
CA ARG A 157 -15.30 54.39 -43.67
C ARG A 157 -15.04 54.60 -45.17
N ARG A 158 -15.16 53.54 -45.97
CA ARG A 158 -14.93 53.62 -47.47
C ARG A 158 -16.20 53.72 -48.27
N ALA A 159 -17.36 53.62 -47.66
CA ALA A 159 -18.69 53.87 -48.25
C ALA A 159 -19.17 55.27 -47.96
#